data_da9b5e2006d15885b4f14d43edb5903e
#
_entry.id   da9b5e2006d15885b4f14d43edb5903e
#
_cell.length_a   1.000
_cell.length_b   1.000
_cell.length_c   1.000
_cell.angle_alpha   90.00
_cell.angle_beta   90.00
_cell.angle_gamma   90.00
#
_symmetry.space_group_name_H-M   'P 1'
#
loop_
_entity.id
_entity.type
_entity.pdbx_description
1 polymer ?
#
loop_
_entity_poly.entity_id
_entity_poly.type
_entity_poly.pdbx_seq_one_letter_code
_entity_poly.pdbx_strand_id
1 'polypeptide(L)'
;MLRGSLTALVTPFEKSGRFDEKAFRAFVEWQLGEGTTGLVPVGTTGESPTLSHDEHRQVVKVCIEVAKGRVPVVAGAGSNNTVEAVGLVQYAENAGADAALVVTPYYNKPTQRGLYEHFAAVARATKLPIIIYNIPPRSVIDMTPETMGRLVHDFKNIVGVKDATGKVERVSEQRATCGKDFIQLSGEDASALGFNAHGGIGCISVTSNVAPRLCAEFQEATLSGDSAKALELQDRLLPLHKAIFLEPGVSGAKYALSKLGKVENVLRSPLVTVESSTAERIDAAMKHAGLIN
;
A
#
# COMPACT_ATOMS: atom_id res chain seq x y z
N MET A 1 12.17 10.63 0.70
CA MET A 1 11.02 11.10 1.51
C MET A 1 9.80 10.30 1.08
N LEU A 2 8.99 9.80 2.02
CA LEU A 2 7.77 9.02 1.73
C LEU A 2 6.62 9.96 1.40
N ARG A 3 6.41 10.25 0.11
CA ARG A 3 5.33 11.12 -0.40
C ARG A 3 4.97 10.76 -1.83
N GLY A 4 3.83 11.24 -2.30
CA GLY A 4 3.39 11.06 -3.68
C GLY A 4 2.70 9.72 -3.92
N SER A 5 2.97 9.08 -5.04
CA SER A 5 2.35 7.81 -5.45
C SER A 5 3.26 6.63 -5.09
N LEU A 6 2.94 5.91 -4.01
CA LEU A 6 3.63 4.69 -3.61
C LEU A 6 2.79 3.48 -4.05
N THR A 7 3.39 2.50 -4.72
CA THR A 7 2.64 1.36 -5.23
C THR A 7 2.62 0.20 -4.25
N ALA A 8 1.42 -0.18 -3.79
CA ALA A 8 1.19 -1.43 -3.05
C ALA A 8 1.32 -2.61 -4.03
N LEU A 9 2.53 -3.11 -4.24
CA LEU A 9 2.86 -4.05 -5.30
C LEU A 9 2.08 -5.36 -5.18
N VAL A 10 1.56 -5.86 -6.31
CA VAL A 10 1.15 -7.27 -6.42
C VAL A 10 2.39 -8.17 -6.40
N THR A 11 2.23 -9.42 -5.96
CA THR A 11 3.24 -10.47 -6.08
C THR A 11 2.87 -11.38 -7.26
N PRO A 12 3.59 -11.34 -8.38
CA PRO A 12 3.35 -12.24 -9.51
C PRO A 12 3.60 -13.69 -9.14
N PHE A 13 2.73 -14.57 -9.65
CA PHE A 13 2.89 -16.02 -9.53
C PHE A 13 2.89 -16.68 -10.91
N GLU A 14 3.68 -17.75 -11.05
CA GLU A 14 3.58 -18.68 -12.17
C GLU A 14 2.23 -19.43 -12.13
N LYS A 15 1.83 -20.06 -13.22
CA LYS A 15 0.64 -20.94 -13.27
C LYS A 15 0.65 -22.05 -12.22
N SER A 16 1.83 -22.45 -11.77
CA SER A 16 2.03 -23.41 -10.67
C SER A 16 1.71 -22.84 -9.27
N GLY A 17 1.50 -21.53 -9.16
CA GLY A 17 1.34 -20.80 -7.89
C GLY A 17 2.67 -20.45 -7.22
N ARG A 18 3.84 -20.75 -7.80
CA ARG A 18 5.14 -20.32 -7.27
C ARG A 18 5.37 -18.84 -7.52
N PHE A 19 6.16 -18.18 -6.66
CA PHE A 19 6.59 -16.81 -6.88
C PHE A 19 7.35 -16.69 -8.22
N ASP A 20 6.87 -15.79 -9.10
CA ASP A 20 7.53 -15.48 -10.37
C ASP A 20 8.49 -14.29 -10.17
N GLU A 21 9.71 -14.60 -9.73
CA GLU A 21 10.73 -13.58 -9.50
C GLU A 21 11.07 -12.78 -10.77
N LYS A 22 11.09 -13.45 -11.94
CA LYS A 22 11.42 -12.80 -13.21
C LYS A 22 10.37 -11.75 -13.57
N ALA A 23 9.09 -12.13 -13.50
CA ALA A 23 8.00 -11.20 -13.75
C ALA A 23 7.98 -10.07 -12.71
N PHE A 24 8.26 -10.37 -11.44
CA PHE A 24 8.31 -9.36 -10.38
C PHE A 24 9.42 -8.32 -10.63
N ARG A 25 10.64 -8.75 -10.99
CA ARG A 25 11.73 -7.85 -11.34
C ARG A 25 11.36 -6.93 -12.50
N ALA A 26 10.78 -7.47 -13.57
CA ALA A 26 10.33 -6.69 -14.72
C ALA A 26 9.19 -5.73 -14.34
N PHE A 27 8.27 -6.16 -13.49
CA PHE A 27 7.16 -5.35 -13.02
C PHE A 27 7.65 -4.16 -12.15
N VAL A 28 8.59 -4.40 -11.24
CA VAL A 28 9.18 -3.32 -10.42
C VAL A 28 9.93 -2.31 -11.31
N GLU A 29 10.73 -2.77 -12.28
CA GLU A 29 11.40 -1.87 -13.23
C GLU A 29 10.40 -1.02 -14.04
N TRP A 30 9.31 -1.62 -14.48
CA TRP A 30 8.25 -0.89 -15.18
C TRP A 30 7.62 0.18 -14.27
N GLN A 31 7.29 -0.15 -13.02
CA GLN A 31 6.76 0.81 -12.05
C GLN A 31 7.68 2.02 -11.87
N LEU A 32 8.98 1.78 -11.74
CA LEU A 32 10.00 2.82 -11.63
C LEU A 32 10.08 3.69 -12.88
N GLY A 33 10.01 3.08 -14.07
CA GLY A 33 10.01 3.77 -15.35
C GLY A 33 8.76 4.63 -15.59
N GLU A 34 7.66 4.33 -14.91
CA GLU A 34 6.39 5.06 -14.98
C GLU A 34 6.26 6.16 -13.92
N GLY A 35 7.26 6.35 -13.05
CA GLY A 35 7.31 7.48 -12.13
C GLY A 35 6.71 7.22 -10.74
N THR A 36 6.54 5.96 -10.32
CA THR A 36 6.20 5.67 -8.92
C THR A 36 7.23 6.30 -7.98
N THR A 37 6.79 6.85 -6.86
CA THR A 37 7.66 7.54 -5.89
C THR A 37 8.02 6.66 -4.70
N GLY A 38 7.55 5.43 -4.66
CA GLY A 38 7.88 4.43 -3.64
C GLY A 38 7.26 3.08 -3.94
N LEU A 39 7.85 2.04 -3.39
CA LEU A 39 7.47 0.63 -3.61
C LEU A 39 7.08 -0.01 -2.28
N VAL A 40 5.93 -0.67 -2.24
CA VAL A 40 5.41 -1.32 -1.03
C VAL A 40 5.17 -2.81 -1.32
N PRO A 41 6.21 -3.66 -1.26
CA PRO A 41 6.07 -5.10 -1.43
C PRO A 41 5.38 -5.75 -0.23
N VAL A 42 4.82 -6.92 -0.43
CA VAL A 42 4.24 -7.85 0.57
C VAL A 42 3.25 -7.20 1.55
N GLY A 43 2.52 -6.18 1.08
CA GLY A 43 1.31 -5.71 1.77
C GLY A 43 0.12 -6.63 1.45
N THR A 44 -1.09 -6.17 1.77
CA THR A 44 -2.35 -6.89 1.46
C THR A 44 -2.45 -7.20 -0.03
N THR A 45 -2.14 -6.24 -0.90
CA THR A 45 -2.16 -6.38 -2.36
C THR A 45 -1.09 -7.34 -2.87
N GLY A 46 0.00 -7.51 -2.11
CA GLY A 46 1.06 -8.47 -2.38
C GLY A 46 0.75 -9.90 -1.93
N GLU A 47 -0.48 -10.20 -1.52
CA GLU A 47 -0.94 -11.51 -1.04
C GLU A 47 -0.11 -12.07 0.13
N SER A 48 0.38 -11.19 1.02
CA SER A 48 1.24 -11.58 2.15
C SER A 48 0.71 -12.75 2.99
N PRO A 49 -0.62 -12.91 3.25
CA PRO A 49 -1.13 -14.04 4.04
C PRO A 49 -0.90 -15.42 3.42
N THR A 50 -0.65 -15.51 2.11
CA THR A 50 -0.44 -16.78 1.40
C THR A 50 1.02 -17.02 1.00
N LEU A 51 1.91 -16.10 1.34
CA LEU A 51 3.35 -16.29 1.19
C LEU A 51 3.90 -17.04 2.40
N SER A 52 4.77 -18.02 2.17
CA SER A 52 5.60 -18.52 3.26
C SER A 52 6.54 -17.42 3.76
N HIS A 53 7.10 -17.56 4.96
CA HIS A 53 8.04 -16.57 5.48
C HIS A 53 9.27 -16.41 4.56
N ASP A 54 9.73 -17.49 3.94
CA ASP A 54 10.88 -17.43 3.02
C ASP A 54 10.50 -16.72 1.72
N GLU A 55 9.32 -16.98 1.14
CA GLU A 55 8.83 -16.22 -0.02
C GLU A 55 8.64 -14.74 0.30
N HIS A 56 8.05 -14.42 1.47
CA HIS A 56 7.89 -13.04 1.93
C HIS A 56 9.24 -12.32 1.95
N ARG A 57 10.26 -12.94 2.56
CA ARG A 57 11.63 -12.41 2.62
C ARG A 57 12.23 -12.26 1.23
N GLN A 58 12.04 -13.25 0.35
CA GLN A 58 12.53 -13.22 -1.03
C GLN A 58 11.93 -12.05 -1.82
N VAL A 59 10.62 -11.82 -1.74
CA VAL A 59 9.94 -10.72 -2.43
C VAL A 59 10.48 -9.35 -1.94
N VAL A 60 10.64 -9.16 -0.62
CA VAL A 60 11.22 -7.94 -0.06
C VAL A 60 12.64 -7.71 -0.58
N LYS A 61 13.48 -8.74 -0.51
CA LYS A 61 14.88 -8.68 -0.98
C LYS A 61 14.95 -8.30 -2.47
N VAL A 62 14.18 -9.00 -3.31
CA VAL A 62 14.14 -8.74 -4.76
C VAL A 62 13.68 -7.32 -5.06
N CYS A 63 12.66 -6.82 -4.35
CA CYS A 63 12.20 -5.44 -4.51
C CYS A 63 13.31 -4.42 -4.21
N ILE A 64 14.03 -4.60 -3.10
CA ILE A 64 15.15 -3.73 -2.71
C ILE A 64 16.28 -3.79 -3.74
N GLU A 65 16.66 -4.98 -4.19
CA GLU A 65 17.68 -5.18 -5.22
C GLU A 65 17.35 -4.47 -6.53
N VAL A 66 16.07 -4.51 -6.95
CA VAL A 66 15.63 -3.85 -8.18
C VAL A 66 15.52 -2.35 -7.98
N ALA A 67 15.00 -1.90 -6.85
CA ALA A 67 14.85 -0.46 -6.56
C ALA A 67 16.20 0.27 -6.56
N LYS A 68 17.26 -0.35 -6.05
CA LYS A 68 18.64 0.21 -6.03
C LYS A 68 18.72 1.64 -5.47
N GLY A 69 17.88 1.97 -4.50
CA GLY A 69 17.83 3.31 -3.91
C GLY A 69 17.20 4.40 -4.79
N ARG A 70 16.65 4.06 -5.97
CA ARG A 70 15.98 5.04 -6.87
C ARG A 70 14.73 5.64 -6.24
N VAL A 71 13.99 4.82 -5.50
CA VAL A 71 12.83 5.21 -4.69
C VAL A 71 12.85 4.41 -3.39
N PRO A 72 12.20 4.90 -2.31
CA PRO A 72 12.12 4.16 -1.06
C PRO A 72 11.30 2.86 -1.21
N VAL A 73 11.76 1.81 -0.51
CA VAL A 73 11.05 0.54 -0.35
C VAL A 73 10.48 0.46 1.07
N VAL A 74 9.16 0.40 1.17
CA VAL A 74 8.42 0.29 2.43
C VAL A 74 7.93 -1.15 2.56
N ALA A 75 8.67 -1.99 3.27
CA ALA A 75 8.35 -3.42 3.37
C ALA A 75 7.10 -3.67 4.23
N GLY A 76 6.13 -4.44 3.73
CA GLY A 76 5.04 -4.97 4.54
C GLY A 76 5.59 -5.88 5.63
N ALA A 77 5.33 -5.55 6.90
CA ALA A 77 5.90 -6.24 8.06
C ALA A 77 4.91 -6.42 9.22
N GLY A 78 3.62 -6.34 8.93
CA GLY A 78 2.57 -6.49 9.94
C GLY A 78 2.04 -7.91 10.06
N SER A 79 1.61 -8.26 11.26
CA SER A 79 0.92 -9.50 11.59
C SER A 79 -0.03 -9.28 12.77
N ASN A 80 -1.01 -10.15 12.93
CA ASN A 80 -1.85 -10.21 14.12
C ASN A 80 -1.16 -10.97 15.29
N ASN A 81 0.04 -11.47 15.06
CA ASN A 81 0.96 -12.04 16.06
C ASN A 81 2.13 -11.07 16.27
N THR A 82 2.27 -10.51 17.46
CA THR A 82 3.32 -9.52 17.78
C THR A 82 4.72 -10.07 17.56
N VAL A 83 4.98 -11.35 17.90
CA VAL A 83 6.30 -11.98 17.72
C VAL A 83 6.65 -12.09 16.24
N GLU A 84 5.68 -12.44 15.40
CA GLU A 84 5.86 -12.51 13.95
C GLU A 84 6.13 -11.11 13.36
N ALA A 85 5.33 -10.09 13.75
CA ALA A 85 5.55 -8.71 13.31
C ALA A 85 6.95 -8.20 13.67
N VAL A 86 7.44 -8.51 14.89
CA VAL A 86 8.81 -8.21 15.33
C VAL A 86 9.84 -8.87 14.41
N GLY A 87 9.68 -10.17 14.11
CA GLY A 87 10.60 -10.88 13.19
C GLY A 87 10.60 -10.30 11.77
N LEU A 88 9.44 -9.87 11.28
CA LEU A 88 9.29 -9.27 9.95
C LEU A 88 9.97 -7.89 9.85
N VAL A 89 9.82 -7.01 10.85
CA VAL A 89 10.47 -5.69 10.83
C VAL A 89 11.99 -5.81 10.97
N GLN A 90 12.48 -6.75 11.79
CA GLN A 90 13.91 -7.02 11.92
C GLN A 90 14.50 -7.54 10.59
N TYR A 91 13.79 -8.42 9.91
CA TYR A 91 14.22 -8.86 8.57
C TYR A 91 14.24 -7.70 7.58
N ALA A 92 13.19 -6.86 7.55
CA ALA A 92 13.13 -5.70 6.65
C ALA A 92 14.31 -4.73 6.87
N GLU A 93 14.67 -4.47 8.13
CA GLU A 93 15.84 -3.66 8.49
C GLU A 93 17.14 -4.29 7.96
N ASN A 94 17.35 -5.58 8.24
CA ASN A 94 18.55 -6.30 7.81
C ASN A 94 18.66 -6.42 6.29
N ALA A 95 17.53 -6.46 5.57
CA ALA A 95 17.49 -6.50 4.12
C ALA A 95 17.75 -5.13 3.47
N GLY A 96 17.72 -4.03 4.24
CA GLY A 96 17.97 -2.68 3.76
C GLY A 96 16.72 -1.97 3.22
N ALA A 97 15.52 -2.29 3.74
CA ALA A 97 14.32 -1.50 3.48
C ALA A 97 14.44 -0.08 4.07
N ASP A 98 13.77 0.90 3.48
CA ASP A 98 13.77 2.29 3.95
C ASP A 98 12.75 2.55 5.07
N ALA A 99 11.69 1.73 5.13
CA ALA A 99 10.67 1.77 6.16
C ALA A 99 9.89 0.45 6.23
N ALA A 100 9.12 0.28 7.31
CA ALA A 100 8.22 -0.84 7.48
C ALA A 100 6.76 -0.37 7.51
N LEU A 101 5.88 -1.05 6.78
CA LEU A 101 4.43 -0.89 6.84
C LEU A 101 3.84 -1.97 7.75
N VAL A 102 3.31 -1.58 8.91
CA VAL A 102 2.81 -2.49 9.92
C VAL A 102 1.30 -2.34 10.07
N VAL A 103 0.54 -3.34 9.62
CA VAL A 103 -0.92 -3.36 9.76
C VAL A 103 -1.32 -3.57 11.21
N THR A 104 -2.41 -2.92 11.65
CA THR A 104 -3.03 -3.22 12.95
C THR A 104 -3.44 -4.68 13.01
N PRO A 105 -3.24 -5.38 14.16
CA PRO A 105 -3.65 -6.77 14.31
C PRO A 105 -5.11 -6.98 13.91
N TYR A 106 -5.33 -7.88 13.00
CA TYR A 106 -6.62 -8.27 12.45
C TYR A 106 -7.12 -9.56 13.11
N TYR A 107 -8.42 -9.83 13.05
CA TYR A 107 -9.07 -11.04 13.53
C TYR A 107 -9.18 -11.14 15.07
N ASN A 108 -8.06 -11.06 15.81
CA ASN A 108 -8.03 -11.20 17.29
C ASN A 108 -8.43 -9.93 18.06
N LYS A 109 -8.71 -8.81 17.37
CA LYS A 109 -9.36 -7.59 17.85
C LYS A 109 -8.80 -7.03 19.17
N PRO A 110 -7.52 -6.64 19.23
CA PRO A 110 -6.98 -6.04 20.45
C PRO A 110 -7.65 -4.70 20.78
N THR A 111 -7.69 -4.37 22.08
CA THR A 111 -8.11 -3.03 22.53
C THR A 111 -7.07 -1.96 22.14
N GLN A 112 -7.38 -0.66 22.33
CA GLN A 112 -6.40 0.42 22.13
C GLN A 112 -5.11 0.23 22.94
N ARG A 113 -5.21 -0.29 24.16
CA ARG A 113 -4.05 -0.67 24.96
C ARG A 113 -3.26 -1.82 24.32
N GLY A 114 -3.95 -2.84 23.80
CA GLY A 114 -3.29 -3.94 23.09
C GLY A 114 -2.63 -3.49 21.80
N LEU A 115 -3.24 -2.56 21.05
CA LEU A 115 -2.63 -1.92 19.88
C LEU A 115 -1.35 -1.17 20.26
N TYR A 116 -1.41 -0.37 21.33
CA TYR A 116 -0.24 0.35 21.82
C TYR A 116 0.91 -0.63 22.18
N GLU A 117 0.65 -1.68 22.96
CA GLU A 117 1.67 -2.66 23.34
C GLU A 117 2.25 -3.41 22.12
N HIS A 118 1.41 -3.77 21.15
CA HIS A 118 1.86 -4.39 19.91
C HIS A 118 2.84 -3.49 19.16
N PHE A 119 2.46 -2.24 18.87
CA PHE A 119 3.31 -1.30 18.14
C PHE A 119 4.54 -0.88 18.95
N ALA A 120 4.44 -0.79 20.28
CA ALA A 120 5.57 -0.54 21.17
C ALA A 120 6.61 -1.67 21.09
N ALA A 121 6.17 -2.93 21.05
CA ALA A 121 7.06 -4.08 20.88
C ALA A 121 7.76 -4.05 19.51
N VAL A 122 7.02 -3.77 18.43
CA VAL A 122 7.57 -3.62 17.09
C VAL A 122 8.57 -2.47 17.00
N ALA A 123 8.23 -1.29 17.58
CA ALA A 123 9.09 -0.11 17.55
C ALA A 123 10.41 -0.30 18.31
N ARG A 124 10.39 -1.04 19.42
CA ARG A 124 11.61 -1.37 20.18
C ARG A 124 12.53 -2.35 19.44
N ALA A 125 11.99 -3.14 18.51
CA ALA A 125 12.71 -4.22 17.86
C ALA A 125 13.49 -3.79 16.60
N THR A 126 13.32 -2.55 16.14
CA THR A 126 13.93 -2.04 14.89
C THR A 126 14.25 -0.56 14.99
N LYS A 127 15.20 -0.11 14.17
CA LYS A 127 15.48 1.32 13.95
C LYS A 127 14.77 1.86 12.70
N LEU A 128 14.15 0.98 11.90
CA LEU A 128 13.42 1.42 10.71
C LEU A 128 12.31 2.41 11.05
N PRO A 129 12.07 3.42 10.22
CA PRO A 129 10.83 4.17 10.24
C PRO A 129 9.63 3.23 10.08
N ILE A 130 8.64 3.37 10.95
CA ILE A 130 7.42 2.56 10.95
C ILE A 130 6.25 3.43 10.47
N ILE A 131 5.53 2.93 9.49
CA ILE A 131 4.24 3.47 9.03
C ILE A 131 3.15 2.54 9.58
N ILE A 132 2.31 3.05 10.46
CA ILE A 132 1.12 2.34 10.95
C ILE A 132 0.17 2.13 9.76
N TYR A 133 -0.36 0.92 9.59
CA TYR A 133 -1.41 0.68 8.61
C TYR A 133 -2.75 0.44 9.30
N ASN A 134 -3.62 1.44 9.26
CA ASN A 134 -4.94 1.40 9.86
C ASN A 134 -6.01 1.16 8.77
N ILE A 135 -6.63 -0.03 8.81
CA ILE A 135 -7.61 -0.48 7.81
C ILE A 135 -8.82 -1.17 8.45
N PRO A 136 -9.72 -0.42 9.09
CA PRO A 136 -10.88 -0.99 9.78
C PRO A 136 -11.76 -1.90 8.92
N PRO A 137 -11.98 -1.67 7.61
CA PRO A 137 -12.77 -2.58 6.78
C PRO A 137 -12.21 -4.01 6.70
N ARG A 138 -10.92 -4.22 6.98
CA ARG A 138 -10.27 -5.54 6.98
C ARG A 138 -9.89 -6.03 8.37
N SER A 139 -9.36 -5.15 9.22
CA SER A 139 -8.92 -5.49 10.58
C SER A 139 -10.06 -5.51 11.60
N VAL A 140 -11.21 -4.91 11.27
CA VAL A 140 -12.38 -4.69 12.16
C VAL A 140 -12.10 -3.68 13.28
N ILE A 141 -10.85 -3.50 13.67
CA ILE A 141 -10.44 -2.53 14.68
C ILE A 141 -9.93 -1.24 14.03
N ASP A 142 -10.16 -0.12 14.71
CA ASP A 142 -9.71 1.20 14.32
C ASP A 142 -8.79 1.76 15.41
N MET A 143 -7.51 2.01 15.07
CA MET A 143 -6.61 2.69 15.99
C MET A 143 -6.99 4.17 16.05
N THR A 144 -7.27 4.67 17.23
CA THR A 144 -7.68 6.07 17.41
C THR A 144 -6.49 7.03 17.24
N PRO A 145 -6.73 8.31 16.84
CA PRO A 145 -5.68 9.33 16.77
C PRO A 145 -4.93 9.53 18.08
N GLU A 146 -5.61 9.38 19.24
CA GLU A 146 -4.99 9.48 20.58
C GLU A 146 -3.99 8.34 20.82
N THR A 147 -4.33 7.11 20.39
CA THR A 147 -3.41 5.96 20.50
C THR A 147 -2.21 6.15 19.60
N MET A 148 -2.40 6.65 18.37
CA MET A 148 -1.30 7.01 17.46
C MET A 148 -0.42 8.10 18.06
N GLY A 149 -1.01 9.17 18.60
CA GLY A 149 -0.28 10.27 19.24
C GLY A 149 0.61 9.81 20.39
N ARG A 150 0.11 8.92 21.26
CA ARG A 150 0.91 8.33 22.33
C ARG A 150 2.10 7.54 21.78
N LEU A 151 1.88 6.69 20.77
CA LEU A 151 2.94 5.92 20.13
C LEU A 151 4.02 6.82 19.52
N VAL A 152 3.65 7.87 18.78
CA VAL A 152 4.57 8.84 18.17
C VAL A 152 5.38 9.61 19.22
N HIS A 153 4.74 9.96 20.34
CA HIS A 153 5.42 10.62 21.46
C HIS A 153 6.51 9.72 22.07
N ASP A 154 6.17 8.44 22.28
CA ASP A 154 7.03 7.50 23.01
C ASP A 154 8.08 6.84 22.11
N PHE A 155 7.83 6.70 20.80
CA PHE A 155 8.70 6.02 19.84
C PHE A 155 8.99 6.88 18.61
N LYS A 156 10.20 7.41 18.51
CA LYS A 156 10.61 8.34 17.44
C LYS A 156 10.71 7.69 16.06
N ASN A 157 10.75 6.37 15.99
CA ASN A 157 10.72 5.62 14.73
C ASN A 157 9.29 5.30 14.25
N ILE A 158 8.23 5.61 14.98
CA ILE A 158 6.86 5.60 14.45
C ILE A 158 6.62 6.97 13.82
N VAL A 159 6.70 7.03 12.49
CA VAL A 159 6.81 8.30 11.75
C VAL A 159 5.57 8.65 10.93
N GLY A 160 4.62 7.73 10.76
CA GLY A 160 3.47 8.00 9.91
C GLY A 160 2.39 6.93 9.95
N VAL A 161 1.36 7.18 9.15
CA VAL A 161 0.23 6.28 8.96
C VAL A 161 -0.12 6.14 7.48
N LYS A 162 -0.47 4.91 7.05
CA LYS A 162 -1.32 4.64 5.92
C LYS A 162 -2.75 4.53 6.45
N ASP A 163 -3.57 5.54 6.21
CA ASP A 163 -4.97 5.56 6.65
C ASP A 163 -5.88 5.07 5.52
N ALA A 164 -6.53 3.94 5.75
CA ALA A 164 -7.49 3.32 4.84
C ALA A 164 -8.90 3.29 5.45
N THR A 165 -9.26 4.30 6.23
CA THR A 165 -10.61 4.47 6.79
C THR A 165 -11.58 5.08 5.79
N GLY A 166 -11.09 5.77 4.76
CA GLY A 166 -11.89 6.59 3.85
C GLY A 166 -12.41 7.90 4.45
N LYS A 167 -12.05 8.21 5.70
CA LYS A 167 -12.47 9.42 6.44
C LYS A 167 -11.39 10.49 6.35
N VAL A 168 -11.59 11.47 5.48
CA VAL A 168 -10.57 12.50 5.20
C VAL A 168 -10.32 13.46 6.37
N GLU A 169 -11.31 13.67 7.24
CA GLU A 169 -11.20 14.48 8.46
C GLU A 169 -10.16 13.93 9.44
N ARG A 170 -9.87 12.63 9.41
CA ARG A 170 -8.87 12.01 10.27
C ARG A 170 -7.46 12.58 10.07
N VAL A 171 -7.17 13.13 8.90
CA VAL A 171 -5.89 13.80 8.64
C VAL A 171 -5.66 14.97 9.63
N SER A 172 -6.73 15.74 9.92
CA SER A 172 -6.66 16.84 10.87
C SER A 172 -6.57 16.33 12.32
N GLU A 173 -7.31 15.28 12.67
CA GLU A 173 -7.27 14.67 14.00
C GLU A 173 -5.89 14.05 14.30
N GLN A 174 -5.33 13.32 13.35
CA GLN A 174 -3.99 12.73 13.44
C GLN A 174 -2.90 13.81 13.54
N ARG A 175 -3.02 14.91 12.79
CA ARG A 175 -2.08 16.04 12.89
C ARG A 175 -2.15 16.71 14.25
N ALA A 176 -3.33 16.80 14.85
CA ALA A 176 -3.50 17.39 16.19
C ALA A 176 -2.85 16.54 17.28
N THR A 177 -2.88 15.20 17.17
CA THR A 177 -2.37 14.27 18.18
C THR A 177 -0.91 13.85 17.94
N CYS A 178 -0.51 13.68 16.66
CA CYS A 178 0.81 13.17 16.28
C CYS A 178 1.81 14.26 15.88
N GLY A 179 1.33 15.49 15.66
CA GLY A 179 2.17 16.62 15.23
C GLY A 179 2.18 16.84 13.71
N LYS A 180 2.76 17.98 13.30
CA LYS A 180 2.74 18.45 11.90
C LYS A 180 3.64 17.64 10.96
N ASP A 181 4.68 17.01 11.51
CA ASP A 181 5.68 16.26 10.75
C ASP A 181 5.29 14.78 10.57
N PHE A 182 4.14 14.37 11.15
CA PHE A 182 3.64 13.02 11.02
C PHE A 182 3.23 12.72 9.57
N ILE A 183 3.85 11.71 8.96
CA ILE A 183 3.60 11.30 7.58
C ILE A 183 2.20 10.70 7.47
N GLN A 184 1.35 11.29 6.65
CA GLN A 184 -0.01 10.81 6.43
C GLN A 184 -0.20 10.44 4.96
N LEU A 185 -0.36 9.14 4.69
CA LEU A 185 -0.57 8.59 3.37
C LEU A 185 -1.96 7.97 3.28
N SER A 186 -2.72 8.31 2.24
CA SER A 186 -3.99 7.66 1.97
C SER A 186 -3.76 6.18 1.66
N GLY A 187 -4.61 5.31 2.20
CA GLY A 187 -4.71 3.91 1.81
C GLY A 187 -5.88 3.63 0.87
N GLU A 188 -6.57 4.70 0.42
CA GLU A 188 -7.77 4.66 -0.40
C GLU A 188 -7.61 5.56 -1.61
N ASP A 189 -7.52 4.96 -2.81
CA ASP A 189 -7.28 5.69 -4.07
C ASP A 189 -8.38 6.72 -4.36
N ALA A 190 -9.65 6.33 -4.21
CA ALA A 190 -10.79 7.15 -4.63
C ALA A 190 -10.95 8.43 -3.80
N SER A 191 -10.51 8.45 -2.55
CA SER A 191 -10.59 9.60 -1.64
C SER A 191 -9.28 10.37 -1.49
N ALA A 192 -8.22 9.99 -2.22
CA ALA A 192 -6.87 10.54 -2.04
C ALA A 192 -6.82 12.06 -2.34
N LEU A 193 -7.63 12.57 -3.27
CA LEU A 193 -7.73 14.03 -3.52
C LEU A 193 -8.17 14.78 -2.26
N GLY A 194 -9.26 14.36 -1.63
CA GLY A 194 -9.75 14.96 -0.39
C GLY A 194 -8.79 14.76 0.78
N PHE A 195 -8.14 13.60 0.86
CA PHE A 195 -7.14 13.30 1.88
C PHE A 195 -5.93 14.26 1.80
N ASN A 196 -5.40 14.49 0.59
CA ASN A 196 -4.29 15.41 0.36
C ASN A 196 -4.72 16.88 0.61
N ALA A 197 -5.96 17.26 0.26
CA ALA A 197 -6.51 18.60 0.55
C ALA A 197 -6.58 18.88 2.07
N HIS A 198 -6.73 17.85 2.92
CA HIS A 198 -6.65 17.98 4.38
C HIS A 198 -5.20 18.01 4.92
N GLY A 199 -4.20 17.85 4.06
CA GLY A 199 -2.78 17.88 4.41
C GLY A 199 -2.10 16.53 4.43
N GLY A 200 -2.71 15.50 3.84
CA GLY A 200 -2.02 14.27 3.46
C GLY A 200 -0.95 14.53 2.39
N ILE A 201 0.04 13.65 2.29
CA ILE A 201 1.20 13.87 1.41
C ILE A 201 1.39 12.77 0.37
N GLY A 202 0.35 11.98 0.11
CA GLY A 202 0.41 10.92 -0.90
C GLY A 202 -0.55 9.79 -0.66
N CYS A 203 -0.39 8.74 -1.46
CA CYS A 203 -1.21 7.52 -1.39
C CYS A 203 -0.34 6.28 -1.54
N ILE A 204 -0.58 5.26 -0.71
CA ILE A 204 -0.13 3.89 -0.97
C ILE A 204 -1.24 3.18 -1.74
N SER A 205 -1.13 3.23 -3.04
CA SER A 205 -2.17 2.97 -4.03
C SER A 205 -2.21 1.52 -4.49
N VAL A 206 -3.40 1.01 -4.76
CA VAL A 206 -3.61 -0.25 -5.49
C VAL A 206 -3.70 0.01 -6.99
N THR A 207 -4.40 1.07 -7.39
CA THR A 207 -4.58 1.43 -8.80
C THR A 207 -3.25 1.74 -9.50
N SER A 208 -2.25 2.25 -8.77
CA SER A 208 -0.91 2.49 -9.30
C SER A 208 -0.20 1.24 -9.82
N ASN A 209 -0.61 0.03 -9.42
CA ASN A 209 -0.15 -1.20 -10.08
C ASN A 209 -0.47 -1.19 -11.56
N VAL A 210 -1.65 -0.68 -11.94
CA VAL A 210 -2.21 -0.73 -13.30
C VAL A 210 -1.93 0.53 -14.09
N ALA A 211 -2.01 1.70 -13.42
CA ALA A 211 -1.87 3.03 -14.03
C ALA A 211 -0.83 3.88 -13.28
N PRO A 212 0.44 3.41 -13.18
CA PRO A 212 1.44 4.07 -12.33
C PRO A 212 1.70 5.53 -12.74
N ARG A 213 1.81 5.83 -14.04
CA ARG A 213 2.05 7.19 -14.54
C ARG A 213 0.90 8.14 -14.18
N LEU A 214 -0.34 7.74 -14.45
CA LEU A 214 -1.50 8.57 -14.12
C LEU A 214 -1.63 8.82 -12.62
N CYS A 215 -1.36 7.80 -11.79
CA CYS A 215 -1.36 7.95 -10.34
C CYS A 215 -0.23 8.85 -9.84
N ALA A 216 0.95 8.78 -10.46
CA ALA A 216 2.07 9.67 -10.13
C ALA A 216 1.74 11.13 -10.50
N GLU A 217 1.24 11.37 -11.71
CA GLU A 217 0.81 12.70 -12.16
C GLU A 217 -0.32 13.27 -11.29
N PHE A 218 -1.28 12.42 -10.90
CA PHE A 218 -2.36 12.81 -9.98
C PHE A 218 -1.82 13.25 -8.62
N GLN A 219 -0.91 12.48 -8.03
CA GLN A 219 -0.32 12.83 -6.75
C GLN A 219 0.54 14.11 -6.86
N GLU A 220 1.29 14.27 -7.93
CA GLU A 220 2.08 15.50 -8.15
C GLU A 220 1.16 16.72 -8.28
N ALA A 221 0.08 16.64 -9.06
CA ALA A 221 -0.89 17.72 -9.22
C ALA A 221 -1.52 18.12 -7.88
N THR A 222 -1.91 17.12 -7.05
CA THR A 222 -2.49 17.40 -5.72
C THR A 222 -1.50 18.09 -4.79
N LEU A 223 -0.24 17.66 -4.80
CA LEU A 223 0.80 18.12 -3.88
C LEU A 223 1.46 19.45 -4.30
N SER A 224 1.39 19.78 -5.59
CA SER A 224 1.82 21.09 -6.11
C SER A 224 0.72 22.16 -6.04
N GLY A 225 -0.53 21.77 -5.73
CA GLY A 225 -1.67 22.70 -5.67
C GLY A 225 -2.34 22.97 -7.01
N ASP A 226 -2.01 22.18 -8.06
CA ASP A 226 -2.70 22.24 -9.35
C ASP A 226 -4.05 21.52 -9.26
N SER A 227 -5.02 22.23 -8.68
CA SER A 227 -6.36 21.68 -8.42
C SER A 227 -7.12 21.34 -9.69
N ALA A 228 -6.90 22.05 -10.79
CA ALA A 228 -7.56 21.79 -12.06
C ALA A 228 -7.09 20.45 -12.64
N LYS A 229 -5.77 20.26 -12.71
CA LYS A 229 -5.17 18.99 -13.17
C LYS A 229 -5.48 17.82 -12.25
N ALA A 230 -5.44 18.06 -10.94
CA ALA A 230 -5.79 17.04 -9.95
C ALA A 230 -7.23 16.54 -10.13
N LEU A 231 -8.20 17.45 -10.37
CA LEU A 231 -9.59 17.10 -10.60
C LEU A 231 -9.79 16.34 -11.93
N GLU A 232 -9.15 16.79 -13.03
CA GLU A 232 -9.16 16.09 -14.32
C GLU A 232 -8.69 14.63 -14.16
N LEU A 233 -7.56 14.43 -13.46
CA LEU A 233 -6.99 13.09 -13.23
C LEU A 233 -7.83 12.25 -12.27
N GLN A 234 -8.44 12.86 -11.25
CA GLN A 234 -9.39 12.21 -10.36
C GLN A 234 -10.58 11.65 -11.15
N ASP A 235 -11.20 12.44 -12.02
CA ASP A 235 -12.36 12.02 -12.83
C ASP A 235 -11.96 10.93 -13.83
N ARG A 236 -10.78 11.00 -14.39
CA ARG A 236 -10.22 10.00 -15.30
C ARG A 236 -9.93 8.67 -14.60
N LEU A 237 -9.41 8.71 -13.36
CA LEU A 237 -9.00 7.52 -12.61
C LEU A 237 -10.14 6.90 -11.80
N LEU A 238 -11.17 7.66 -11.39
CA LEU A 238 -12.21 7.20 -10.49
C LEU A 238 -12.95 5.94 -10.95
N PRO A 239 -13.31 5.77 -12.23
CA PRO A 239 -13.91 4.52 -12.70
C PRO A 239 -13.00 3.31 -12.47
N LEU A 240 -11.68 3.47 -12.69
CA LEU A 240 -10.71 2.40 -12.48
C LEU A 240 -10.51 2.10 -10.99
N HIS A 241 -10.43 3.12 -10.13
CA HIS A 241 -10.38 2.94 -8.68
C HIS A 241 -11.55 2.08 -8.18
N LYS A 242 -12.77 2.37 -8.64
CA LYS A 242 -13.97 1.62 -8.27
C LYS A 242 -14.02 0.21 -8.87
N ALA A 243 -13.67 0.06 -10.14
CA ALA A 243 -13.77 -1.22 -10.83
C ALA A 243 -12.81 -2.27 -10.24
N ILE A 244 -11.58 -1.89 -9.90
CA ILE A 244 -10.60 -2.78 -9.26
C ILE A 244 -11.11 -3.35 -7.92
N PHE A 245 -11.93 -2.62 -7.18
CA PHE A 245 -12.45 -3.00 -5.86
C PHE A 245 -13.88 -3.54 -5.85
N LEU A 246 -14.45 -3.88 -7.01
CA LEU A 246 -15.75 -4.59 -7.06
C LEU A 246 -15.69 -5.96 -6.40
N GLU A 247 -14.53 -6.59 -6.48
CA GLU A 247 -14.12 -7.79 -5.77
C GLU A 247 -12.83 -7.48 -4.99
N PRO A 248 -12.15 -8.44 -4.35
CA PRO A 248 -10.88 -8.14 -3.69
C PRO A 248 -9.91 -7.43 -4.62
N GLY A 249 -9.43 -6.24 -4.22
CA GLY A 249 -8.69 -5.33 -5.11
C GLY A 249 -7.44 -5.95 -5.77
N VAL A 250 -6.81 -6.95 -5.14
CA VAL A 250 -5.70 -7.68 -5.75
C VAL A 250 -6.15 -8.52 -6.94
N SER A 251 -7.34 -9.12 -6.89
CA SER A 251 -7.91 -9.88 -8.03
C SER A 251 -8.16 -8.95 -9.22
N GLY A 252 -8.76 -7.79 -8.96
CA GLY A 252 -8.97 -6.77 -9.99
C GLY A 252 -7.67 -6.22 -10.57
N ALA A 253 -6.68 -5.92 -9.71
CA ALA A 253 -5.39 -5.43 -10.15
C ALA A 253 -4.61 -6.45 -11.00
N LYS A 254 -4.58 -7.72 -10.60
CA LYS A 254 -3.92 -8.78 -11.39
C LYS A 254 -4.62 -9.05 -12.72
N TYR A 255 -5.97 -9.02 -12.75
CA TYR A 255 -6.70 -9.08 -14.01
C TYR A 255 -6.28 -7.95 -14.95
N ALA A 256 -6.33 -6.69 -14.48
CA ALA A 256 -5.96 -5.54 -15.29
C ALA A 256 -4.50 -5.59 -15.76
N LEU A 257 -3.57 -6.00 -14.89
CA LEU A 257 -2.16 -6.19 -15.23
C LEU A 257 -1.95 -7.28 -16.27
N SER A 258 -2.74 -8.35 -16.25
CA SER A 258 -2.67 -9.41 -17.27
C SER A 258 -3.13 -8.92 -18.63
N LYS A 259 -4.12 -8.02 -18.70
CA LYS A 259 -4.53 -7.33 -19.94
C LYS A 259 -3.42 -6.44 -20.50
N LEU A 260 -2.59 -5.87 -19.63
CA LEU A 260 -1.41 -5.08 -20.02
C LEU A 260 -0.17 -5.96 -20.31
N GLY A 261 -0.27 -7.28 -20.18
CA GLY A 261 0.84 -8.21 -20.39
C GLY A 261 1.98 -8.06 -19.37
N LYS A 262 1.69 -7.56 -18.17
CA LYS A 262 2.71 -7.31 -17.13
C LYS A 262 2.90 -8.49 -16.18
N VAL A 263 1.82 -9.18 -15.81
CA VAL A 263 1.85 -10.37 -14.94
C VAL A 263 0.81 -11.39 -15.41
N GLU A 264 0.96 -12.65 -15.03
CA GLU A 264 -0.08 -13.65 -15.21
C GLU A 264 -1.25 -13.38 -14.23
N ASN A 265 -2.50 -13.69 -14.67
CA ASN A 265 -3.68 -13.56 -13.81
C ASN A 265 -3.81 -14.77 -12.89
N VAL A 266 -2.84 -14.96 -12.00
CA VAL A 266 -2.75 -16.06 -11.06
C VAL A 266 -2.79 -15.53 -9.63
N LEU A 267 -3.71 -16.08 -8.84
CA LEU A 267 -3.86 -15.78 -7.41
C LEU A 267 -3.70 -17.06 -6.59
N ARG A 268 -3.38 -16.92 -5.33
CA ARG A 268 -3.38 -18.03 -4.37
C ARG A 268 -4.70 -18.09 -3.60
N SER A 269 -5.24 -19.29 -3.43
CA SER A 269 -6.43 -19.47 -2.59
C SER A 269 -6.20 -18.90 -1.18
N PRO A 270 -7.24 -18.30 -0.57
CA PRO A 270 -8.65 -18.31 -0.94
C PRO A 270 -9.05 -17.25 -2.00
N LEU A 271 -8.11 -16.44 -2.52
CA LEU A 271 -8.42 -15.50 -3.58
C LEU A 271 -8.53 -16.23 -4.92
N VAL A 272 -9.41 -15.70 -5.77
CA VAL A 272 -9.69 -16.22 -7.10
C VAL A 272 -9.67 -15.09 -8.13
N THR A 273 -9.61 -15.43 -9.41
CA THR A 273 -9.77 -14.46 -10.50
C THR A 273 -11.16 -13.85 -10.47
N VAL A 274 -11.27 -12.61 -10.96
CA VAL A 274 -12.55 -11.88 -10.98
C VAL A 274 -13.58 -12.56 -11.89
N GLU A 275 -14.85 -12.37 -11.55
CA GLU A 275 -15.97 -12.78 -12.37
C GLU A 275 -16.03 -12.03 -13.71
N SER A 276 -16.65 -12.62 -14.74
CA SER A 276 -16.72 -12.03 -16.08
C SER A 276 -17.34 -10.63 -16.07
N SER A 277 -18.38 -10.40 -15.28
CA SER A 277 -19.03 -9.09 -15.15
C SER A 277 -18.12 -8.02 -14.54
N THR A 278 -17.28 -8.40 -13.60
CA THR A 278 -16.26 -7.53 -13.00
C THR A 278 -15.14 -7.26 -14.02
N ALA A 279 -14.71 -8.28 -14.75
CA ALA A 279 -13.72 -8.16 -15.82
C ALA A 279 -14.14 -7.15 -16.89
N GLU A 280 -15.39 -7.21 -17.37
CA GLU A 280 -15.95 -6.27 -18.33
C GLU A 280 -15.95 -4.82 -17.80
N ARG A 281 -16.26 -4.62 -16.53
CA ARG A 281 -16.24 -3.30 -15.89
C ARG A 281 -14.81 -2.76 -15.72
N ILE A 282 -13.85 -3.63 -15.44
CA ILE A 282 -12.43 -3.25 -15.38
C ILE A 282 -11.95 -2.88 -16.78
N ASP A 283 -12.27 -3.65 -17.82
CA ASP A 283 -11.92 -3.35 -19.20
C ASP A 283 -12.48 -1.98 -19.64
N ALA A 284 -13.76 -1.71 -19.36
CA ALA A 284 -14.38 -0.42 -19.65
C ALA A 284 -13.69 0.74 -18.91
N ALA A 285 -13.32 0.54 -17.65
CA ALA A 285 -12.61 1.55 -16.86
C ALA A 285 -11.17 1.78 -17.35
N MET A 286 -10.48 0.72 -17.81
CA MET A 286 -9.14 0.83 -18.42
C MET A 286 -9.20 1.59 -19.75
N LYS A 287 -10.23 1.36 -20.57
CA LYS A 287 -10.48 2.14 -21.80
C LYS A 287 -10.72 3.61 -21.48
N HIS A 288 -11.60 3.91 -20.52
CA HIS A 288 -11.87 5.28 -20.06
C HIS A 288 -10.59 5.99 -19.60
N ALA A 289 -9.72 5.29 -18.88
CA ALA A 289 -8.43 5.82 -18.44
C ALA A 289 -7.41 5.94 -19.58
N GLY A 290 -7.66 5.35 -20.77
CA GLY A 290 -6.75 5.35 -21.90
C GLY A 290 -5.57 4.39 -21.75
N LEU A 291 -5.74 3.31 -21.01
CA LEU A 291 -4.71 2.28 -20.77
C LEU A 291 -4.75 1.16 -21.81
N ILE A 292 -5.90 0.92 -22.40
CA ILE A 292 -6.13 -0.04 -23.49
C ILE A 292 -7.09 0.60 -24.54
N ASN A 293 -7.13 0.02 -25.75
CA ASN A 293 -8.00 0.45 -26.86
C ASN A 293 -9.44 -0.09 -26.71
#